data_67e0c80722cc835855533f82e51e1625
#
_entry.id   67e0c80722cc835855533f82e51e1625
#
_cell.length_a   1.000
_cell.length_b   1.000
_cell.length_c   1.000
_cell.angle_alpha   90.00
_cell.angle_beta   90.00
_cell.angle_gamma   90.00
#
_symmetry.space_group_name_H-M   'P 1'
#
loop_
_entity.id
_entity.type
_entity.pdbx_description
1 polymer ?
#
loop_
_entity_poly.entity_id
_entity_poly.type
_entity_poly.pdbx_seq_one_letter_code
_entity_poly.pdbx_strand_id
1 'polypeptide(L)'
;LVGSEMCIRDRSTFACNTCQEVNGVSWLHGKVSQEMFSGIWKGYFPEESHVGYVTNGVHFPTWSATEWKKLYAKHFAPNFLEDQSNEKIWEAIYNVADEEIWETRMALKYKLVDHIRKQFSESWLKNQGDPSKVVSILEKINPNALLIGFGRRFAPYKRAHLLFTDLD
;
A
#
# COMPACT_ATOMS: atom_id res chain seq x y z
N LEU A 1 25.91 1.66 1.53
CA LEU A 1 24.72 0.97 2.11
C LEU A 1 24.87 0.72 3.62
N VAL A 2 26.08 0.38 4.11
CA VAL A 2 26.37 0.17 5.55
C VAL A 2 26.14 1.45 6.38
N GLY A 3 26.43 2.62 5.83
CA GLY A 3 26.24 3.90 6.51
C GLY A 3 24.78 4.31 6.72
N SER A 4 23.85 3.83 5.87
CA SER A 4 22.41 4.15 6.01
C SER A 4 21.72 3.35 7.12
N GLU A 5 22.10 2.10 7.31
CA GLU A 5 21.53 1.24 8.38
C GLU A 5 22.03 1.70 9.77
N MET A 6 23.30 2.04 9.90
CA MET A 6 23.85 2.62 11.13
C MET A 6 23.13 3.93 11.49
N CYS A 7 22.92 4.82 10.53
CA CYS A 7 22.25 6.10 10.76
C CYS A 7 20.79 5.93 11.19
N ILE A 8 20.06 4.93 10.64
CA ILE A 8 18.68 4.64 11.02
C ILE A 8 18.64 4.06 12.44
N ARG A 9 19.54 3.14 12.77
CA ARG A 9 19.63 2.53 14.09
C ARG A 9 19.97 3.56 15.18
N ASP A 10 20.91 4.45 14.91
CA ASP A 10 21.29 5.52 15.83
C ASP A 10 20.15 6.50 16.10
N ARG A 11 19.39 6.89 15.07
CA ARG A 11 18.21 7.75 15.22
C ARG A 11 17.11 7.09 16.03
N SER A 12 16.84 5.82 15.80
CA SER A 12 15.83 5.07 16.56
C SER A 12 16.26 4.89 18.01
N THR A 13 17.54 4.60 18.26
CA THR A 13 18.10 4.52 19.61
C THR A 13 18.00 5.86 20.33
N PHE A 14 18.30 6.97 19.64
CA PHE A 14 18.13 8.31 20.19
C PHE A 14 16.66 8.57 20.55
N ALA A 15 15.73 8.28 19.67
CA ALA A 15 14.30 8.45 19.93
C ALA A 15 13.83 7.60 21.12
N CYS A 16 14.23 6.32 21.20
CA CYS A 16 13.91 5.45 22.34
C CYS A 16 14.42 5.97 23.68
N ASN A 17 15.58 6.66 23.67
CA ASN A 17 16.16 7.21 24.91
C ASN A 17 15.63 8.59 25.30
N THR A 18 15.00 9.31 24.39
CA THR A 18 14.55 10.71 24.61
C THR A 18 13.04 10.85 24.65
N CYS A 19 12.29 9.91 24.08
CA CYS A 19 10.84 9.93 24.08
C CYS A 19 10.28 9.15 25.28
N GLN A 20 9.19 9.65 25.85
CA GLN A 20 8.52 9.01 26.95
C GLN A 20 7.83 7.72 26.52
N GLU A 21 7.25 7.72 25.31
CA GLU A 21 6.59 6.59 24.71
C GLU A 21 7.06 6.40 23.26
N VAL A 22 7.21 5.15 22.86
CA VAL A 22 7.57 4.72 21.51
C VAL A 22 6.55 3.69 21.05
N ASN A 23 6.10 3.77 19.81
CA ASN A 23 5.12 2.81 19.30
C ASN A 23 5.44 2.32 17.90
N GLY A 24 5.18 1.04 17.66
CA GLY A 24 5.05 0.47 16.33
C GLY A 24 3.74 0.91 15.67
N VAL A 25 3.63 0.77 14.35
CA VAL A 25 2.47 1.17 13.55
C VAL A 25 1.45 0.03 13.34
N SER A 26 1.63 -1.08 14.03
CA SER A 26 0.72 -2.22 14.14
C SER A 26 1.14 -3.10 15.32
N TRP A 27 0.27 -4.00 15.77
CA TRP A 27 0.59 -4.97 16.82
C TRP A 27 1.87 -5.75 16.50
N LEU A 28 1.97 -6.34 15.30
CA LEU A 28 3.15 -7.10 14.88
C LEU A 28 4.41 -6.23 14.85
N HIS A 29 4.30 -5.00 14.34
CA HIS A 29 5.44 -4.06 14.32
C HIS A 29 5.87 -3.68 15.75
N GLY A 30 4.93 -3.52 16.67
CA GLY A 30 5.23 -3.32 18.10
C GLY A 30 6.07 -4.47 18.65
N LYS A 31 5.64 -5.72 18.45
CA LYS A 31 6.36 -6.93 18.89
C LYS A 31 7.78 -7.01 18.31
N VAL A 32 7.92 -6.86 17.00
CA VAL A 32 9.23 -6.84 16.35
C VAL A 32 10.12 -5.71 16.86
N SER A 33 9.54 -4.54 17.16
CA SER A 33 10.27 -3.40 17.70
C SER A 33 10.73 -3.64 19.14
N GLN A 34 9.93 -4.29 19.97
CA GLN A 34 10.30 -4.70 21.32
C GLN A 34 11.55 -5.59 21.31
N GLU A 35 11.57 -6.60 20.44
CA GLU A 35 12.72 -7.47 20.25
C GLU A 35 13.94 -6.71 19.69
N MET A 36 13.74 -5.90 18.66
CA MET A 36 14.80 -5.14 17.97
C MET A 36 15.52 -4.15 18.90
N PHE A 37 14.77 -3.51 19.79
CA PHE A 37 15.29 -2.49 20.70
C PHE A 37 15.52 -2.99 22.14
N SER A 38 15.38 -4.28 22.41
CA SER A 38 15.58 -4.88 23.75
C SER A 38 16.94 -4.52 24.37
N GLY A 39 17.97 -4.37 23.56
CA GLY A 39 19.31 -3.98 24.02
C GLY A 39 19.43 -2.54 24.59
N ILE A 40 18.42 -1.68 24.38
CA ILE A 40 18.40 -0.30 24.91
C ILE A 40 18.04 -0.31 26.39
N TRP A 41 17.07 -1.12 26.79
CA TRP A 41 16.61 -1.23 28.18
C TRP A 41 17.16 -2.51 28.82
N LYS A 42 18.42 -2.43 29.29
CA LYS A 42 19.10 -3.56 29.92
C LYS A 42 18.38 -3.96 31.22
N GLY A 43 18.10 -5.24 31.37
CA GLY A 43 17.43 -5.80 32.54
C GLY A 43 15.91 -5.92 32.43
N TYR A 44 15.34 -5.50 31.32
CA TYR A 44 13.91 -5.70 31.00
C TYR A 44 13.75 -6.79 29.95
N PHE A 45 12.69 -7.57 30.05
CA PHE A 45 12.25 -8.42 28.93
C PHE A 45 11.73 -7.56 27.79
N PRO A 46 11.76 -8.03 26.52
CA PRO A 46 11.26 -7.25 25.39
C PRO A 46 9.83 -6.71 25.58
N GLU A 47 8.96 -7.51 26.22
CA GLU A 47 7.56 -7.19 26.47
C GLU A 47 7.37 -6.10 27.55
N GLU A 48 8.38 -5.90 28.40
CA GLU A 48 8.39 -4.87 29.44
C GLU A 48 8.97 -3.54 28.97
N SER A 49 9.47 -3.52 27.72
CA SER A 49 10.04 -2.30 27.13
C SER A 49 8.96 -1.24 26.90
N HIS A 50 9.37 0.03 26.87
CA HIS A 50 8.48 1.18 26.61
C HIS A 50 8.03 1.28 25.14
N VAL A 51 7.90 0.14 24.44
CA VAL A 51 7.47 0.09 23.04
C VAL A 51 6.08 -0.52 22.97
N GLY A 52 5.11 0.32 22.72
CA GLY A 52 3.74 -0.08 22.45
C GLY A 52 3.45 -0.21 20.95
N TYR A 53 2.18 -0.15 20.60
CA TYR A 53 1.76 -0.03 19.21
C TYR A 53 0.48 0.79 19.07
N VAL A 54 0.38 1.49 17.93
CA VAL A 54 -0.85 2.14 17.46
C VAL A 54 -1.06 1.70 16.03
N THR A 55 -2.18 1.05 15.75
CA THR A 55 -2.47 0.57 14.39
C THR A 55 -2.82 1.75 13.49
N ASN A 56 -2.17 1.81 12.32
CA ASN A 56 -2.50 2.81 11.30
C ASN A 56 -3.95 2.67 10.85
N GLY A 57 -4.64 3.79 10.75
CA GLY A 57 -5.94 3.88 10.12
C GLY A 57 -5.82 4.02 8.60
N VAL A 58 -6.95 3.77 7.92
CA VAL A 58 -7.11 4.02 6.49
C VAL A 58 -8.02 5.23 6.31
N HIS A 59 -7.50 6.27 5.68
CA HIS A 59 -8.29 7.45 5.35
C HIS A 59 -9.04 7.21 4.04
N PHE A 60 -10.26 6.72 4.13
CA PHE A 60 -11.10 6.37 2.99
C PHE A 60 -11.23 7.48 1.94
N PRO A 61 -11.48 8.77 2.31
CA PRO A 61 -11.59 9.83 1.32
C PRO A 61 -10.34 10.04 0.45
N THR A 62 -9.15 9.78 0.99
CA THR A 62 -7.89 9.88 0.25
C THR A 62 -7.66 8.68 -0.67
N TRP A 63 -7.92 7.48 -0.18
CA TRP A 63 -7.50 6.25 -0.85
C TRP A 63 -8.56 5.64 -1.77
N SER A 64 -9.82 6.05 -1.62
CA SER A 64 -10.89 5.59 -2.50
C SER A 64 -11.03 6.48 -3.73
N ALA A 65 -11.12 5.87 -4.90
CA ALA A 65 -11.34 6.58 -6.15
C ALA A 65 -12.74 7.20 -6.21
N THR A 66 -12.89 8.26 -7.00
CA THR A 66 -14.16 8.98 -7.15
C THR A 66 -15.28 8.07 -7.65
N GLU A 67 -14.98 7.14 -8.53
CA GLU A 67 -15.93 6.17 -9.08
C GLU A 67 -16.50 5.27 -7.99
N TRP A 68 -15.66 4.75 -7.11
CA TRP A 68 -16.09 3.97 -5.95
C TRP A 68 -16.90 4.81 -4.97
N LYS A 69 -16.51 6.05 -4.71
CA LYS A 69 -17.29 6.95 -3.85
C LYS A 69 -18.70 7.20 -4.39
N LYS A 70 -18.84 7.34 -5.72
CA LYS A 70 -20.16 7.48 -6.37
C LYS A 70 -21.01 6.23 -6.20
N LEU A 71 -20.42 5.05 -6.39
CA LEU A 71 -21.11 3.78 -6.20
C LEU A 71 -21.59 3.62 -4.76
N TYR A 72 -20.71 3.89 -3.79
CA TYR A 72 -21.08 3.81 -2.38
C TYR A 72 -22.13 4.85 -1.99
N ALA A 73 -22.03 6.08 -2.49
CA ALA A 73 -23.03 7.12 -2.22
C ALA A 73 -24.43 6.75 -2.79
N LYS A 74 -24.49 5.93 -3.83
CA LYS A 74 -25.73 5.48 -4.44
C LYS A 74 -26.40 4.34 -3.65
N HIS A 75 -25.62 3.43 -3.10
CA HIS A 75 -26.12 2.15 -2.56
C HIS A 75 -25.98 2.02 -1.04
N PHE A 76 -25.13 2.82 -0.40
CA PHE A 76 -24.84 2.72 1.02
C PHE A 76 -25.63 3.78 1.81
N ALA A 77 -25.63 3.65 3.13
CA ALA A 77 -26.26 4.61 4.01
C ALA A 77 -25.70 6.03 3.80
N PRO A 78 -26.50 7.10 3.93
CA PRO A 78 -26.08 8.47 3.65
C PRO A 78 -24.83 8.93 4.43
N ASN A 79 -24.62 8.40 5.63
CA ASN A 79 -23.47 8.71 6.48
C ASN A 79 -22.23 7.85 6.19
N PHE A 80 -22.27 6.97 5.19
CA PHE A 80 -21.13 6.08 4.87
C PHE A 80 -19.83 6.84 4.60
N LEU A 81 -19.91 7.97 3.90
CA LEU A 81 -18.72 8.76 3.58
C LEU A 81 -18.12 9.50 4.81
N GLU A 82 -18.86 9.59 5.88
CA GLU A 82 -18.44 10.23 7.14
C GLU A 82 -17.87 9.22 8.13
N ASP A 83 -18.48 8.02 8.21
CA ASP A 83 -18.03 6.97 9.11
C ASP A 83 -18.08 5.60 8.43
N GLN A 84 -16.92 5.01 8.20
CA GLN A 84 -16.72 3.68 7.63
C GLN A 84 -16.34 2.63 8.68
N SER A 85 -16.35 2.97 9.96
CA SER A 85 -15.91 2.07 11.05
C SER A 85 -16.91 0.97 11.35
N ASN A 86 -18.18 1.17 11.00
CA ASN A 86 -19.24 0.19 11.21
C ASN A 86 -19.21 -0.89 10.13
N GLU A 87 -18.77 -2.10 10.49
CA GLU A 87 -18.65 -3.24 9.57
C GLU A 87 -19.96 -3.57 8.83
N LYS A 88 -21.12 -3.41 9.49
CA LYS A 88 -22.43 -3.71 8.89
C LYS A 88 -22.78 -2.81 7.72
N ILE A 89 -22.23 -1.59 7.66
CA ILE A 89 -22.47 -0.68 6.53
C ILE A 89 -21.90 -1.29 5.23
N TRP A 90 -20.81 -2.05 5.32
CA TRP A 90 -20.17 -2.69 4.17
C TRP A 90 -20.99 -3.84 3.58
N GLU A 91 -21.91 -4.45 4.34
CA GLU A 91 -22.79 -5.50 3.85
C GLU A 91 -23.70 -5.01 2.70
N ALA A 92 -23.91 -3.69 2.60
CA ALA A 92 -24.66 -3.09 1.48
C ALA A 92 -24.05 -3.42 0.10
N ILE A 93 -22.75 -3.78 0.03
CA ILE A 93 -22.11 -4.18 -1.23
C ILE A 93 -22.75 -5.42 -1.85
N TYR A 94 -23.27 -6.33 -1.03
CA TYR A 94 -23.93 -7.56 -1.54
C TYR A 94 -25.27 -7.30 -2.23
N ASN A 95 -25.83 -6.10 -2.10
CA ASN A 95 -27.04 -5.68 -2.79
C ASN A 95 -26.77 -4.92 -4.09
N VAL A 96 -25.48 -4.67 -4.42
CA VAL A 96 -25.08 -4.01 -5.67
C VAL A 96 -24.95 -5.06 -6.76
N ALA A 97 -25.48 -4.79 -7.95
CA ALA A 97 -25.35 -5.70 -9.08
C ALA A 97 -23.86 -5.87 -9.48
N ASP A 98 -23.47 -7.11 -9.77
CA ASP A 98 -22.10 -7.45 -10.16
C ASP A 98 -21.63 -6.66 -11.38
N GLU A 99 -22.54 -6.39 -12.31
CA GLU A 99 -22.26 -5.60 -13.52
C GLU A 99 -21.84 -4.18 -13.15
N GLU A 100 -22.50 -3.53 -12.19
CA GLU A 100 -22.18 -2.16 -11.77
C GLU A 100 -20.84 -2.10 -11.05
N ILE A 101 -20.53 -3.11 -10.22
CA ILE A 101 -19.23 -3.25 -9.57
C ILE A 101 -18.13 -3.42 -10.63
N TRP A 102 -18.39 -4.29 -11.63
CA TRP A 102 -17.43 -4.56 -12.70
C TRP A 102 -17.20 -3.35 -13.59
N GLU A 103 -18.25 -2.65 -14.00
CA GLU A 103 -18.15 -1.41 -14.78
C GLU A 103 -17.31 -0.34 -14.06
N THR A 104 -17.56 -0.17 -12.75
CA THR A 104 -16.78 0.76 -11.91
C THR A 104 -15.31 0.38 -11.89
N ARG A 105 -15.00 -0.91 -11.71
CA ARG A 105 -13.64 -1.42 -11.74
C ARG A 105 -12.98 -1.23 -13.10
N MET A 106 -13.69 -1.51 -14.19
CA MET A 106 -13.17 -1.37 -15.54
C MET A 106 -12.91 0.09 -15.91
N ALA A 107 -13.77 1.02 -15.50
CA ALA A 107 -13.54 2.45 -15.68
C ALA A 107 -12.21 2.90 -15.06
N LEU A 108 -11.90 2.46 -13.84
CA LEU A 108 -10.63 2.74 -13.18
C LEU A 108 -9.44 2.07 -13.85
N LYS A 109 -9.63 0.86 -14.35
CA LYS A 109 -8.61 0.11 -15.06
C LYS A 109 -8.23 0.77 -16.38
N TYR A 110 -9.20 1.26 -17.15
CA TYR A 110 -8.95 2.07 -18.34
C TYR A 110 -8.18 3.35 -18.01
N LYS A 111 -8.54 4.04 -16.94
CA LYS A 111 -7.78 5.22 -16.48
C LYS A 111 -6.33 4.89 -16.14
N LEU A 112 -6.08 3.76 -15.47
CA LEU A 112 -4.72 3.29 -15.17
C LEU A 112 -3.95 3.00 -16.46
N VAL A 113 -4.55 2.28 -17.41
CA VAL A 113 -3.91 1.95 -18.67
C VAL A 113 -3.59 3.21 -19.48
N ASP A 114 -4.49 4.18 -19.54
CA ASP A 114 -4.26 5.45 -20.21
C ASP A 114 -3.14 6.27 -19.53
N HIS A 115 -3.10 6.26 -18.21
CA HIS A 115 -2.03 6.90 -17.44
C HIS A 115 -0.67 6.25 -17.77
N ILE A 116 -0.61 4.92 -17.76
CA ILE A 116 0.60 4.17 -18.13
C ILE A 116 1.03 4.52 -19.56
N ARG A 117 0.12 4.52 -20.52
CA ARG A 117 0.41 4.86 -21.90
C ARG A 117 1.01 6.26 -22.05
N LYS A 118 0.43 7.26 -21.37
CA LYS A 118 0.93 8.64 -21.38
C LYS A 118 2.31 8.73 -20.74
N GLN A 119 2.51 8.16 -19.56
CA GLN A 119 3.79 8.19 -18.84
C GLN A 119 4.89 7.47 -19.61
N PHE A 120 4.60 6.32 -20.21
CA PHE A 120 5.57 5.61 -21.06
C PHE A 120 5.95 6.42 -22.29
N SER A 121 4.99 7.06 -22.96
CA SER A 121 5.26 7.89 -24.13
C SER A 121 6.17 9.07 -23.79
N GLU A 122 5.94 9.74 -22.67
CA GLU A 122 6.69 10.95 -22.28
C GLU A 122 8.07 10.63 -21.67
N SER A 123 8.12 9.64 -20.81
CA SER A 123 9.31 9.34 -20.01
C SER A 123 10.27 8.39 -20.70
N TRP A 124 9.75 7.37 -21.36
CA TRP A 124 10.58 6.33 -21.97
C TRP A 124 11.16 6.74 -23.31
N LEU A 125 10.43 7.50 -24.09
CA LEU A 125 10.96 8.09 -25.34
C LEU A 125 12.15 9.03 -25.07
N LYS A 126 12.19 9.66 -23.90
CA LYS A 126 13.31 10.52 -23.49
C LYS A 126 14.55 9.73 -23.04
N ASN A 127 14.36 8.52 -22.53
CA ASN A 127 15.40 7.76 -21.84
C ASN A 127 15.86 6.49 -22.59
N GLN A 128 15.14 6.05 -23.60
CA GLN A 128 15.44 4.83 -24.35
C GLN A 128 15.61 5.12 -25.85
N GLY A 129 16.69 4.59 -26.42
CA GLY A 129 17.02 4.80 -27.83
C GLY A 129 16.16 4.03 -28.85
N ASP A 130 15.18 3.22 -28.42
CA ASP A 130 14.35 2.38 -29.31
C ASP A 130 12.85 2.61 -29.07
N PRO A 131 12.22 3.51 -29.84
CA PRO A 131 10.78 3.77 -29.74
C PRO A 131 9.89 2.57 -30.08
N SER A 132 10.38 1.62 -30.89
CA SER A 132 9.59 0.45 -31.32
C SER A 132 9.24 -0.47 -30.15
N LYS A 133 10.11 -0.58 -29.15
CA LYS A 133 9.86 -1.35 -27.94
C LYS A 133 8.75 -0.74 -27.09
N VAL A 134 8.70 0.59 -27.02
CA VAL A 134 7.64 1.32 -26.30
C VAL A 134 6.29 1.01 -26.92
N VAL A 135 6.18 1.17 -28.24
CA VAL A 135 4.95 0.88 -28.99
C VAL A 135 4.52 -0.57 -28.77
N SER A 136 5.44 -1.52 -28.94
CA SER A 136 5.14 -2.96 -28.73
C SER A 136 4.64 -3.30 -27.34
N ILE A 137 5.15 -2.65 -26.29
CA ILE A 137 4.67 -2.85 -24.91
C ILE A 137 3.27 -2.25 -24.76
N LEU A 138 3.06 -1.03 -25.25
CA LEU A 138 1.79 -0.32 -25.11
C LEU A 138 0.65 -1.01 -25.86
N GLU A 139 0.92 -1.59 -27.02
CA GLU A 139 -0.04 -2.37 -27.79
C GLU A 139 -0.46 -3.67 -27.09
N LYS A 140 0.44 -4.27 -26.32
CA LYS A 140 0.17 -5.52 -25.59
C LYS A 140 -0.64 -5.31 -24.29
N ILE A 141 -0.80 -4.08 -23.82
CA ILE A 141 -1.58 -3.81 -22.62
C ILE A 141 -3.07 -4.06 -22.90
N ASN A 142 -3.55 -5.18 -22.40
CA ASN A 142 -4.97 -5.55 -22.47
C ASN A 142 -5.69 -5.16 -21.17
N PRO A 143 -6.61 -4.19 -21.19
CA PRO A 143 -7.36 -3.79 -19.99
C PRO A 143 -8.27 -4.90 -19.44
N ASN A 144 -8.61 -5.92 -20.24
CA ASN A 144 -9.41 -7.05 -19.80
C ASN A 144 -8.60 -8.16 -19.13
N ALA A 145 -7.26 -8.13 -19.26
CA ALA A 145 -6.40 -9.09 -18.57
C ALA A 145 -6.27 -8.79 -17.08
N LEU A 146 -5.95 -9.78 -16.26
CA LEU A 146 -5.57 -9.57 -14.87
C LEU A 146 -4.33 -8.67 -14.79
N LEU A 147 -4.41 -7.59 -14.04
CA LEU A 147 -3.28 -6.71 -13.78
C LEU A 147 -2.79 -6.92 -12.35
N ILE A 148 -1.52 -7.28 -12.21
CA ILE A 148 -0.82 -7.42 -10.94
C ILE A 148 0.19 -6.28 -10.84
N GLY A 149 0.07 -5.44 -9.80
CA GLY A 149 0.98 -4.33 -9.56
C GLY A 149 1.82 -4.57 -8.30
N PHE A 150 3.12 -4.36 -8.40
CA PHE A 150 4.03 -4.37 -7.27
C PHE A 150 4.74 -3.03 -7.17
N GLY A 151 4.30 -2.19 -6.21
CA GLY A 151 4.83 -0.83 -5.99
C GLY A 151 5.50 -0.71 -4.61
N ARG A 152 6.64 -1.38 -4.41
CA ARG A 152 7.38 -1.37 -3.15
C ARG A 152 8.87 -1.11 -3.38
N ARG A 153 9.56 -0.54 -2.38
CA ARG A 153 11.03 -0.47 -2.39
C ARG A 153 11.62 -1.88 -2.48
N PHE A 154 12.67 -2.06 -3.28
CA PHE A 154 13.37 -3.33 -3.38
C PHE A 154 14.24 -3.53 -2.12
N ALA A 155 13.61 -4.02 -1.06
CA ALA A 155 14.26 -4.43 0.17
C ALA A 155 13.93 -5.92 0.42
N PRO A 156 14.85 -6.73 0.97
CA PRO A 156 14.67 -8.18 1.11
C PRO A 156 13.37 -8.56 1.80
N TYR A 157 12.98 -7.85 2.86
CA TYR A 157 11.77 -8.13 3.62
C TYR A 157 10.46 -7.87 2.84
N LYS A 158 10.51 -7.12 1.72
CA LYS A 158 9.35 -6.90 0.82
C LYS A 158 9.09 -8.08 -0.11
N ARG A 159 10.05 -9.01 -0.21
CA ARG A 159 9.92 -10.28 -0.91
C ARG A 159 9.39 -10.17 -2.34
N ALA A 160 9.87 -9.18 -3.10
CA ALA A 160 9.44 -8.94 -4.49
C ALA A 160 9.62 -10.17 -5.39
N HIS A 161 10.61 -11.01 -5.09
CA HIS A 161 10.90 -12.25 -5.83
C HIS A 161 9.75 -13.27 -5.81
N LEU A 162 8.86 -13.22 -4.80
CA LEU A 162 7.73 -14.15 -4.71
C LEU A 162 6.76 -14.06 -5.90
N LEU A 163 6.73 -12.92 -6.62
CA LEU A 163 5.95 -12.78 -7.85
C LEU A 163 6.43 -13.68 -8.99
N PHE A 164 7.66 -14.19 -8.89
CA PHE A 164 8.34 -14.94 -9.95
C PHE A 164 8.78 -16.32 -9.51
N THR A 165 8.27 -16.84 -8.40
CA THR A 165 8.64 -18.17 -7.88
C THR A 165 7.89 -19.31 -8.57
N ASP A 166 6.76 -19.00 -9.17
CA ASP A 166 5.92 -19.95 -9.92
C ASP A 166 5.47 -19.23 -11.19
N LEU A 167 6.05 -19.59 -12.31
CA LEU A 167 5.83 -18.95 -13.63
C LEU A 167 5.15 -19.88 -14.64
N ASP A 168 4.85 -21.13 -14.25
CA ASP A 168 4.24 -22.15 -15.08
C ASP A 168 2.69 -22.06 -15.11
#